data_f416fe8adbf67f498aa9466d7fe90f72
#
_entry.id   f416fe8adbf67f498aa9466d7fe90f72
#
_cell.length_a   1.000
_cell.length_b   1.000
_cell.length_c   1.000
_cell.angle_alpha   90.00
_cell.angle_beta   90.00
_cell.angle_gamma   90.00
#
_symmetry.space_group_name_H-M   'P 1'
#
loop_
_entity.id
_entity.type
_entity.pdbx_description
1 polymer ?
#
loop_
_entity_poly.entity_id
_entity_poly.type
_entity_poly.pdbx_seq_one_letter_code
_entity_poly.pdbx_strand_id
1 'polypeptide(L)'
;MAQPQTPESVVNQAKLVPPEVSIKEEHVLSELQTSQPENDGRQPVPLSWKLASIVLVTAIGFGSQWSSGVTSAMKSTIKKELHINNTQFSLLEASEDFMVTALMLVSGIVTDRIGGAGAMLYGNLIYSIGSILVAGAAQTRSYKFMMAGRVVRALGDIATQVAQYKVFSSWFAPGNGFASTLGFELGIGKIGAFAGKSSANIISKRLGFAWVFWIAVFMNIFTNVMTGVFYFFTKVANRRYHGINDPATGEKLTEKTRKFEYRKVLELPWTFWAVMGFSLFETSAAIVFLQNATELAEQRFGTDSIAAGWYSSVLQYSGFFVVPLLGVFLDLYGSRISVLVFCGIGMFISMLLVCFSGAVKGTAASFGVFAFAYCFGPTTIIDSTRTSMWDSTVFGSAYAIKITMNNAMNIIVRIITGKIQDADNNSYDKVTIVYVILAGLSVLVSLLLAFGAWKSVDLGHLQWSRKKRIAQGALLNERKDIFTKENGEKNRRVSLACFAILILLIIGSWCGYFWGVATGNND
;
A
#
# COMPACT_ATOMS: atom_id res chain seq x y z
N MET A 1 54.41 -40.20 -51.14
CA MET A 1 55.30 -40.53 -49.98
C MET A 1 55.50 -39.25 -49.21
N ALA A 2 54.74 -39.05 -48.15
CA ALA A 2 54.97 -38.04 -47.11
C ALA A 2 54.32 -38.55 -45.83
N GLN A 3 55.16 -38.75 -44.80
CA GLN A 3 54.72 -39.22 -43.47
C GLN A 3 54.05 -38.12 -42.66
N PRO A 4 53.17 -38.45 -41.73
CA PRO A 4 52.48 -37.51 -40.91
C PRO A 4 53.34 -37.05 -39.72
N GLN A 5 53.34 -35.75 -39.41
CA GLN A 5 53.91 -35.21 -38.18
C GLN A 5 52.87 -35.22 -37.07
N THR A 6 53.31 -35.67 -35.89
CA THR A 6 52.61 -35.79 -34.61
C THR A 6 52.33 -34.43 -33.96
N PRO A 7 51.27 -34.29 -33.18
CA PRO A 7 50.92 -33.04 -32.47
C PRO A 7 51.54 -33.02 -31.06
N GLU A 8 52.66 -32.35 -30.91
CA GLU A 8 53.26 -32.01 -29.60
C GLU A 8 53.56 -30.50 -29.57
N SER A 9 52.55 -29.65 -29.29
CA SER A 9 52.77 -28.24 -28.91
C SER A 9 51.54 -27.49 -28.42
N VAL A 10 50.64 -28.14 -27.68
CA VAL A 10 49.46 -27.44 -27.05
C VAL A 10 49.38 -27.75 -25.54
N VAL A 11 50.51 -27.86 -24.87
CA VAL A 11 50.58 -28.01 -23.41
C VAL A 11 51.64 -27.08 -22.86
N ASN A 12 51.43 -25.76 -22.90
CA ASN A 12 52.17 -24.80 -22.06
C ASN A 12 51.65 -23.35 -22.16
N GLN A 13 50.36 -23.15 -21.94
CA GLN A 13 49.83 -21.78 -21.64
C GLN A 13 48.84 -21.75 -20.47
N ALA A 14 49.00 -22.66 -19.51
CA ALA A 14 48.20 -22.66 -18.29
C ALA A 14 49.11 -22.50 -17.07
N LYS A 15 49.82 -21.38 -16.97
CA LYS A 15 50.50 -20.96 -15.73
C LYS A 15 50.93 -19.51 -15.86
N LEU A 16 50.10 -18.59 -15.42
CA LEU A 16 50.49 -17.29 -14.88
C LEU A 16 49.20 -16.58 -14.38
N VAL A 17 48.56 -17.17 -13.36
CA VAL A 17 47.68 -16.44 -12.46
C VAL A 17 48.57 -16.04 -11.28
N PRO A 18 48.66 -14.76 -10.92
CA PRO A 18 49.46 -14.34 -9.79
C PRO A 18 48.92 -14.92 -8.48
N PRO A 19 49.80 -15.33 -7.54
CA PRO A 19 49.39 -15.96 -6.28
C PRO A 19 48.54 -15.07 -5.36
N GLU A 20 48.48 -13.76 -5.61
CA GLU A 20 47.60 -12.83 -4.84
C GLU A 20 46.12 -12.96 -5.12
N VAL A 21 45.71 -13.51 -6.28
CA VAL A 21 44.28 -13.71 -6.60
C VAL A 21 43.74 -14.94 -5.87
N SER A 22 44.55 -15.98 -5.72
CA SER A 22 44.17 -17.21 -4.98
C SER A 22 43.96 -16.97 -3.48
N ILE A 23 44.79 -16.09 -2.88
CA ILE A 23 44.68 -15.78 -1.43
C ILE A 23 43.44 -14.93 -1.14
N LYS A 24 43.03 -14.05 -2.07
CA LYS A 24 41.78 -13.27 -1.93
C LYS A 24 40.54 -14.13 -2.11
N GLU A 25 40.54 -15.11 -3.00
CA GLU A 25 39.41 -16.05 -3.15
C GLU A 25 39.29 -16.98 -1.96
N GLU A 26 40.37 -17.50 -1.40
CA GLU A 26 40.32 -18.29 -0.16
C GLU A 26 39.90 -17.45 1.05
N HIS A 27 40.33 -16.19 1.14
CA HIS A 27 39.90 -15.30 2.22
C HIS A 27 38.41 -14.93 2.09
N VAL A 28 37.91 -14.68 0.88
CA VAL A 28 36.50 -14.44 0.60
C VAL A 28 35.66 -15.70 0.84
N LEU A 29 36.15 -16.88 0.47
CA LEU A 29 35.50 -18.15 0.76
C LEU A 29 35.52 -18.50 2.26
N SER A 30 36.58 -18.14 2.98
CA SER A 30 36.66 -18.32 4.43
C SER A 30 35.77 -17.31 5.17
N GLU A 31 35.65 -16.08 4.72
CA GLU A 31 34.70 -15.09 5.27
C GLU A 31 33.24 -15.44 4.97
N LEU A 32 32.95 -16.02 3.80
CA LEU A 32 31.64 -16.57 3.46
C LEU A 32 31.29 -17.84 4.27
N GLN A 33 32.31 -18.62 4.68
CA GLN A 33 32.12 -19.79 5.56
C GLN A 33 32.05 -19.41 7.04
N THR A 34 32.65 -18.30 7.46
CA THR A 34 32.58 -17.80 8.84
C THR A 34 31.31 -17.01 9.15
N SER A 35 30.53 -16.62 8.15
CA SER A 35 29.18 -16.09 8.34
C SER A 35 28.10 -17.19 8.47
N GLN A 36 28.47 -18.33 9.08
CA GLN A 36 27.42 -19.25 9.56
C GLN A 36 26.55 -18.53 10.58
N PRO A 37 25.21 -18.60 10.45
CA PRO A 37 24.33 -18.00 11.43
C PRO A 37 24.66 -18.62 12.80
N GLU A 38 24.87 -17.77 13.79
CA GLU A 38 25.00 -18.15 15.19
C GLU A 38 23.93 -19.21 15.48
N ASN A 39 24.37 -20.44 15.71
CA ASN A 39 23.52 -21.62 15.81
C ASN A 39 22.80 -21.56 17.16
N ASP A 40 21.77 -20.71 17.26
CA ASP A 40 20.95 -20.44 18.45
C ASP A 40 20.04 -21.64 18.79
N GLY A 41 20.30 -22.83 18.23
CA GLY A 41 19.56 -24.07 18.50
C GLY A 41 18.08 -24.05 18.10
N ARG A 42 17.58 -22.92 17.55
CA ARG A 42 16.19 -22.79 17.11
C ARG A 42 16.03 -23.27 15.67
N GLN A 43 14.87 -23.84 15.38
CA GLN A 43 14.55 -24.32 14.03
C GLN A 43 14.11 -23.17 13.12
N PRO A 44 14.26 -23.29 11.78
CA PRO A 44 13.70 -22.34 10.83
C PRO A 44 12.17 -22.36 10.89
N VAL A 45 11.52 -21.21 10.63
CA VAL A 45 10.06 -21.11 10.66
C VAL A 45 9.44 -22.02 9.60
N PRO A 46 8.61 -23.02 9.99
CA PRO A 46 7.97 -23.93 9.04
C PRO A 46 6.91 -23.18 8.18
N LEU A 47 6.66 -23.69 6.98
CA LEU A 47 5.69 -23.09 6.04
C LEU A 47 4.28 -23.00 6.65
N SER A 48 3.86 -23.97 7.45
CA SER A 48 2.56 -23.95 8.13
C SER A 48 2.38 -22.73 9.05
N TRP A 49 3.43 -22.33 9.77
CA TRP A 49 3.40 -21.14 10.61
C TRP A 49 3.35 -19.85 9.78
N LYS A 50 4.04 -19.81 8.66
CA LYS A 50 3.97 -18.68 7.72
C LYS A 50 2.56 -18.54 7.13
N LEU A 51 1.94 -19.64 6.70
CA LEU A 51 0.57 -19.64 6.19
C LEU A 51 -0.45 -19.24 7.28
N ALA A 52 -0.31 -19.77 8.50
CA ALA A 52 -1.16 -19.37 9.62
C ALA A 52 -1.04 -17.85 9.93
N SER A 53 0.16 -17.30 9.86
CA SER A 53 0.40 -15.87 10.01
C SER A 53 -0.36 -15.05 8.94
N ILE A 54 -0.32 -15.47 7.67
CA ILE A 54 -1.06 -14.80 6.58
C ILE A 54 -2.57 -14.82 6.86
N VAL A 55 -3.13 -15.98 7.22
CA VAL A 55 -4.57 -16.12 7.50
C VAL A 55 -5.00 -15.22 8.66
N LEU A 56 -4.24 -15.21 9.76
CA LEU A 56 -4.56 -14.39 10.93
C LEU A 56 -4.51 -12.89 10.61
N VAL A 57 -3.46 -12.42 9.95
CA VAL A 57 -3.32 -10.99 9.60
C VAL A 57 -4.39 -10.58 8.59
N THR A 58 -4.72 -11.45 7.64
CA THR A 58 -5.81 -11.19 6.68
C THR A 58 -7.17 -11.08 7.38
N ALA A 59 -7.45 -11.95 8.38
CA ALA A 59 -8.66 -11.86 9.17
C ALA A 59 -8.75 -10.54 9.97
N ILE A 60 -7.61 -9.99 10.41
CA ILE A 60 -7.55 -8.68 11.09
C ILE A 60 -7.93 -7.55 10.12
N GLY A 61 -7.45 -7.56 8.88
CA GLY A 61 -7.75 -6.52 7.87
C GLY A 61 -9.19 -6.54 7.37
N PHE A 62 -9.90 -7.64 7.48
CA PHE A 62 -11.24 -7.81 6.89
C PHE A 62 -12.27 -6.80 7.41
N GLY A 63 -12.29 -6.52 8.71
CA GLY A 63 -13.26 -5.60 9.33
C GLY A 63 -13.10 -4.15 8.86
N SER A 64 -11.87 -3.66 8.72
CA SER A 64 -11.59 -2.31 8.22
C SER A 64 -11.98 -2.16 6.74
N GLN A 65 -11.71 -3.17 5.92
CA GLN A 65 -12.10 -3.19 4.51
C GLN A 65 -13.63 -3.22 4.33
N TRP A 66 -14.34 -4.00 5.16
CA TRP A 66 -15.81 -4.00 5.18
C TRP A 66 -16.35 -2.61 5.55
N SER A 67 -15.82 -1.97 6.59
CA SER A 67 -16.21 -0.61 7.02
C SER A 67 -15.97 0.44 5.94
N SER A 68 -14.84 0.34 5.21
CA SER A 68 -14.54 1.21 4.07
C SER A 68 -15.54 1.01 2.92
N GLY A 69 -15.90 -0.23 2.62
CA GLY A 69 -16.93 -0.56 1.64
C GLY A 69 -18.28 0.06 1.99
N VAL A 70 -18.71 -0.08 3.25
CA VAL A 70 -19.94 0.52 3.78
C VAL A 70 -19.95 2.04 3.58
N THR A 71 -18.94 2.73 4.03
CA THR A 71 -18.90 4.20 3.95
C THR A 71 -18.97 4.70 2.51
N SER A 72 -18.25 4.05 1.59
CA SER A 72 -18.27 4.43 0.18
C SER A 72 -19.59 4.12 -0.54
N ALA A 73 -20.37 3.16 -0.04
CA ALA A 73 -21.72 2.86 -0.59
C ALA A 73 -22.81 3.81 -0.09
N MET A 74 -22.59 4.44 1.05
CA MET A 74 -23.64 5.19 1.75
C MET A 74 -23.53 6.70 1.58
N LYS A 75 -22.73 7.23 0.66
CA LYS A 75 -22.55 8.68 0.50
C LYS A 75 -23.87 9.44 0.39
N SER A 76 -24.75 9.05 -0.53
CA SER A 76 -26.07 9.66 -0.71
C SER A 76 -26.96 9.52 0.54
N THR A 77 -26.95 8.35 1.17
CA THR A 77 -27.72 8.07 2.39
C THR A 77 -27.18 8.90 3.57
N ILE A 78 -25.87 8.97 3.77
CA ILE A 78 -25.24 9.78 4.84
C ILE A 78 -25.58 11.25 4.68
N LYS A 79 -25.49 11.79 3.44
CA LYS A 79 -25.84 13.18 3.16
C LYS A 79 -27.29 13.48 3.52
N LYS A 80 -28.19 12.58 3.16
CA LYS A 80 -29.62 12.72 3.46
C LYS A 80 -29.93 12.63 4.96
N GLU A 81 -29.37 11.65 5.66
CA GLU A 81 -29.65 11.41 7.09
C GLU A 81 -29.02 12.45 8.02
N LEU A 82 -27.88 13.01 7.64
CA LEU A 82 -27.17 14.04 8.40
C LEU A 82 -27.46 15.46 7.91
N HIS A 83 -28.25 15.63 6.83
CA HIS A 83 -28.55 16.92 6.19
C HIS A 83 -27.29 17.71 5.83
N ILE A 84 -26.34 17.09 5.14
CA ILE A 84 -25.05 17.68 4.76
C ILE A 84 -24.87 17.71 3.24
N ASN A 85 -24.07 18.68 2.76
CA ASN A 85 -23.70 18.83 1.35
C ASN A 85 -22.48 17.95 0.97
N ASN A 86 -22.05 17.99 -0.31
CA ASN A 86 -20.91 17.19 -0.79
C ASN A 86 -19.59 17.64 -0.18
N THR A 87 -19.40 18.96 0.01
CA THR A 87 -18.22 19.50 0.68
C THR A 87 -18.12 18.99 2.12
N GLN A 88 -19.21 19.02 2.88
CA GLN A 88 -19.25 18.51 4.25
C GLN A 88 -19.01 17.00 4.31
N PHE A 89 -19.55 16.23 3.36
CA PHE A 89 -19.24 14.80 3.26
C PHE A 89 -17.75 14.58 2.94
N SER A 90 -17.20 15.35 2.02
CA SER A 90 -15.77 15.29 1.69
C SER A 90 -14.88 15.63 2.88
N LEU A 91 -15.27 16.60 3.70
CA LEU A 91 -14.59 16.95 4.96
C LEU A 91 -14.68 15.83 6.00
N LEU A 92 -15.85 15.17 6.10
CA LEU A 92 -16.03 14.02 6.97
C LEU A 92 -15.03 12.89 6.63
N GLU A 93 -14.83 12.62 5.36
CA GLU A 93 -13.83 11.65 4.89
C GLU A 93 -12.40 12.17 5.05
N ALA A 94 -12.16 13.43 4.69
CA ALA A 94 -10.85 14.08 4.83
C ALA A 94 -10.39 14.22 6.28
N SER A 95 -11.30 14.17 7.27
CA SER A 95 -10.93 14.23 8.69
C SER A 95 -10.11 13.01 9.14
N GLU A 96 -10.37 11.83 8.58
CA GLU A 96 -9.55 10.64 8.81
C GLU A 96 -8.16 10.82 8.16
N ASP A 97 -8.11 11.23 6.89
CA ASP A 97 -6.86 11.46 6.18
C ASP A 97 -6.01 12.55 6.88
N PHE A 98 -6.65 13.60 7.41
CA PHE A 98 -5.98 14.68 8.15
C PHE A 98 -5.25 14.15 9.40
N MET A 99 -5.92 13.33 10.21
CA MET A 99 -5.29 12.72 11.38
C MET A 99 -4.16 11.77 10.98
N VAL A 100 -4.33 11.03 9.89
CA VAL A 100 -3.29 10.16 9.33
C VAL A 100 -2.06 10.97 8.95
N THR A 101 -2.21 12.09 8.23
CA THR A 101 -1.07 12.93 7.84
C THR A 101 -0.32 13.52 9.04
N ALA A 102 -1.03 13.83 10.13
CA ALA A 102 -0.41 14.38 11.33
C ALA A 102 0.38 13.35 12.14
N LEU A 103 -0.08 12.10 12.21
CA LEU A 103 0.40 11.12 13.19
C LEU A 103 1.05 9.87 12.60
N MET A 104 0.94 9.64 11.28
CA MET A 104 1.46 8.42 10.65
C MET A 104 2.98 8.28 10.81
N LEU A 105 3.73 9.37 10.67
CA LEU A 105 5.18 9.34 10.84
C LEU A 105 5.57 8.94 12.27
N VAL A 106 4.85 9.44 13.27
CA VAL A 106 5.04 9.07 14.68
C VAL A 106 4.69 7.59 14.88
N SER A 107 3.58 7.14 14.30
CA SER A 107 3.15 5.73 14.36
C SER A 107 4.16 4.79 13.70
N GLY A 108 4.78 5.18 12.58
CA GLY A 108 5.86 4.42 11.93
C GLY A 108 7.03 4.18 12.88
N ILE A 109 7.50 5.25 13.55
CA ILE A 109 8.59 5.18 14.53
C ILE A 109 8.21 4.29 15.72
N VAL A 110 7.01 4.46 16.26
CA VAL A 110 6.51 3.66 17.40
C VAL A 110 6.41 2.17 17.00
N THR A 111 5.88 1.88 15.82
CA THR A 111 5.78 0.50 15.30
C THR A 111 7.15 -0.14 15.12
N ASP A 112 8.14 0.59 14.63
CA ASP A 112 9.50 0.09 14.48
C ASP A 112 10.15 -0.26 15.84
N ARG A 113 9.75 0.41 16.94
CA ARG A 113 10.23 0.14 18.30
C ARG A 113 9.49 -0.98 19.03
N ILE A 114 8.16 -0.95 18.99
CA ILE A 114 7.31 -1.89 19.74
C ILE A 114 7.21 -3.24 19.01
N GLY A 115 7.29 -3.21 17.69
CA GLY A 115 7.02 -4.34 16.80
C GLY A 115 5.57 -4.38 16.33
N GLY A 116 5.36 -4.99 15.15
CA GLY A 116 4.08 -4.97 14.46
C GLY A 116 2.92 -5.59 15.26
N ALA A 117 3.12 -6.78 15.85
CA ALA A 117 2.06 -7.46 16.59
C ALA A 117 1.55 -6.65 17.80
N GLY A 118 2.45 -5.96 18.53
CA GLY A 118 2.06 -5.08 19.63
C GLY A 118 1.33 -3.83 19.16
N ALA A 119 1.81 -3.22 18.08
CA ALA A 119 1.20 -2.04 17.49
C ALA A 119 -0.21 -2.32 16.94
N MET A 120 -0.44 -3.49 16.34
CA MET A 120 -1.78 -3.91 15.89
C MET A 120 -2.76 -4.04 17.05
N LEU A 121 -2.33 -4.55 18.21
CA LEU A 121 -3.22 -4.78 19.36
C LEU A 121 -3.79 -3.46 19.89
N TYR A 122 -2.95 -2.48 20.21
CA TYR A 122 -3.46 -1.19 20.69
C TYR A 122 -4.17 -0.39 19.60
N GLY A 123 -3.71 -0.48 18.34
CA GLY A 123 -4.34 0.18 17.21
C GLY A 123 -5.79 -0.27 17.01
N ASN A 124 -6.03 -1.58 16.99
CA ASN A 124 -7.37 -2.12 16.83
C ASN A 124 -8.31 -1.81 18.01
N LEU A 125 -7.80 -1.71 19.24
CA LEU A 125 -8.60 -1.27 20.38
C LEU A 125 -9.09 0.19 20.19
N ILE A 126 -8.18 1.10 19.81
CA ILE A 126 -8.53 2.51 19.55
C ILE A 126 -9.50 2.60 18.36
N TYR A 127 -9.25 1.84 17.29
CA TYR A 127 -10.14 1.78 16.14
C TYR A 127 -11.56 1.36 16.52
N SER A 128 -11.71 0.39 17.41
CA SER A 128 -13.01 -0.07 17.89
C SER A 128 -13.74 0.97 18.73
N ILE A 129 -13.01 1.71 19.58
CA ILE A 129 -13.59 2.85 20.32
C ILE A 129 -14.11 3.90 19.34
N GLY A 130 -13.30 4.28 18.34
CA GLY A 130 -13.72 5.21 17.29
C GLY A 130 -14.96 4.72 16.52
N SER A 131 -15.03 3.43 16.21
CA SER A 131 -16.18 2.82 15.54
C SER A 131 -17.47 2.87 16.37
N ILE A 132 -17.38 2.68 17.70
CA ILE A 132 -18.50 2.85 18.62
C ILE A 132 -18.98 4.31 18.62
N LEU A 133 -18.06 5.27 18.63
CA LEU A 133 -18.42 6.70 18.56
C LEU A 133 -19.12 7.03 17.24
N VAL A 134 -18.64 6.49 16.11
CA VAL A 134 -19.30 6.67 14.80
C VAL A 134 -20.71 6.06 14.78
N ALA A 135 -20.89 4.87 15.35
CA ALA A 135 -22.21 4.24 15.46
C ALA A 135 -23.17 5.04 16.36
N GLY A 136 -22.68 5.56 17.49
CA GLY A 136 -23.45 6.46 18.35
C GLY A 136 -23.81 7.79 17.65
N ALA A 137 -22.91 8.34 16.86
CA ALA A 137 -23.14 9.53 16.05
C ALA A 137 -24.19 9.30 14.96
N ALA A 138 -24.20 8.12 14.33
CA ALA A 138 -25.23 7.74 13.37
C ALA A 138 -26.61 7.62 14.04
N GLN A 139 -26.66 7.15 15.27
CA GLN A 139 -27.91 7.04 16.05
C GLN A 139 -28.46 8.41 16.45
N THR A 140 -27.58 9.35 16.82
CA THR A 140 -27.95 10.74 17.17
C THR A 140 -28.07 11.64 15.95
N ARG A 141 -27.73 11.17 14.75
CA ARG A 141 -27.69 11.94 13.49
C ARG A 141 -26.86 13.22 13.59
N SER A 142 -25.77 13.20 14.36
CA SER A 142 -24.91 14.36 14.58
C SER A 142 -23.68 14.31 13.68
N TYR A 143 -23.59 15.24 12.74
CA TYR A 143 -22.41 15.39 11.86
C TYR A 143 -21.12 15.64 12.64
N LYS A 144 -21.15 16.57 13.61
CA LYS A 144 -19.96 16.91 14.44
C LYS A 144 -19.48 15.72 15.26
N PHE A 145 -20.41 14.96 15.82
CA PHE A 145 -20.09 13.76 16.60
C PHE A 145 -19.53 12.65 15.69
N MET A 146 -20.07 12.48 14.47
CA MET A 146 -19.56 11.51 13.51
C MET A 146 -18.13 11.87 13.08
N MET A 147 -17.83 13.15 12.85
CA MET A 147 -16.48 13.62 12.57
C MET A 147 -15.49 13.31 13.70
N ALA A 148 -15.88 13.58 14.96
CA ALA A 148 -15.07 13.24 16.13
C ALA A 148 -14.82 11.73 16.24
N GLY A 149 -15.84 10.89 16.03
CA GLY A 149 -15.72 9.43 16.03
C GLY A 149 -14.74 8.93 14.94
N ARG A 150 -14.79 9.52 13.75
CA ARG A 150 -13.86 9.19 12.65
C ARG A 150 -12.42 9.58 12.95
N VAL A 151 -12.19 10.73 13.56
CA VAL A 151 -10.87 11.15 14.02
C VAL A 151 -10.28 10.12 15.00
N VAL A 152 -11.06 9.67 15.99
CA VAL A 152 -10.62 8.63 16.93
C VAL A 152 -10.35 7.30 16.22
N ARG A 153 -11.22 6.92 15.26
CA ARG A 153 -11.03 5.70 14.46
C ARG A 153 -9.73 5.75 13.66
N ALA A 154 -9.42 6.88 13.04
CA ALA A 154 -8.19 7.08 12.28
C ALA A 154 -6.92 6.86 13.13
N LEU A 155 -6.92 7.28 14.39
CA LEU A 155 -5.79 7.04 15.30
C LEU A 155 -5.46 5.55 15.44
N GLY A 156 -6.47 4.71 15.51
CA GLY A 156 -6.31 3.24 15.58
C GLY A 156 -5.87 2.63 14.25
N ASP A 157 -6.45 3.07 13.15
CA ASP A 157 -6.17 2.57 11.80
C ASP A 157 -4.70 2.80 11.39
N ILE A 158 -4.16 3.99 11.71
CA ILE A 158 -2.76 4.37 11.51
C ILE A 158 -1.80 3.29 12.04
N ALA A 159 -1.97 2.90 13.31
CA ALA A 159 -1.10 1.93 13.96
C ALA A 159 -1.21 0.54 13.33
N THR A 160 -2.43 0.13 12.97
CA THR A 160 -2.70 -1.19 12.40
C THR A 160 -2.12 -1.34 11.01
N GLN A 161 -2.29 -0.37 10.13
CA GLN A 161 -1.79 -0.43 8.74
C GLN A 161 -0.27 -0.54 8.67
N VAL A 162 0.46 0.31 9.40
CA VAL A 162 1.94 0.24 9.43
C VAL A 162 2.41 -1.09 9.99
N ALA A 163 1.79 -1.52 11.08
CA ALA A 163 2.15 -2.74 11.80
C ALA A 163 1.97 -4.00 10.94
N GLN A 164 0.88 -4.09 10.19
CA GLN A 164 0.56 -5.22 9.33
C GLN A 164 1.65 -5.49 8.29
N TYR A 165 2.06 -4.45 7.56
CA TYR A 165 3.08 -4.61 6.52
C TYR A 165 4.49 -4.76 7.12
N LYS A 166 4.74 -4.22 8.30
CA LYS A 166 5.97 -4.47 9.04
C LYS A 166 6.11 -5.96 9.42
N VAL A 167 5.02 -6.57 9.90
CA VAL A 167 4.97 -8.02 10.16
C VAL A 167 5.28 -8.81 8.89
N PHE A 168 4.60 -8.52 7.78
CA PHE A 168 4.85 -9.23 6.52
C PHE A 168 6.31 -9.07 6.06
N SER A 169 6.89 -7.87 6.16
CA SER A 169 8.28 -7.64 5.77
C SER A 169 9.30 -8.37 6.66
N SER A 170 8.93 -8.75 7.89
CA SER A 170 9.78 -9.51 8.81
C SER A 170 9.72 -11.02 8.60
N TRP A 171 8.67 -11.53 7.95
CA TRP A 171 8.47 -12.95 7.70
C TRP A 171 8.73 -13.35 6.24
N PHE A 172 8.69 -12.40 5.31
CA PHE A 172 8.84 -12.65 3.87
C PHE A 172 9.78 -11.63 3.24
N ALA A 173 10.76 -12.14 2.48
CA ALA A 173 11.68 -11.31 1.71
C ALA A 173 11.06 -10.88 0.36
N PRO A 174 11.50 -9.74 -0.21
CA PRO A 174 11.12 -9.34 -1.56
C PRO A 174 11.49 -10.41 -2.60
N GLY A 175 10.54 -10.75 -3.47
CA GLY A 175 10.71 -11.83 -4.45
C GLY A 175 10.75 -13.24 -3.83
N ASN A 176 10.41 -13.39 -2.53
CA ASN A 176 10.37 -14.68 -1.84
C ASN A 176 9.18 -14.77 -0.87
N GLY A 177 7.99 -14.43 -1.36
CA GLY A 177 6.72 -14.57 -0.64
C GLY A 177 6.12 -13.25 -0.15
N PHE A 178 6.84 -12.12 -0.18
CA PHE A 178 6.32 -10.84 0.30
C PHE A 178 5.16 -10.35 -0.57
N ALA A 179 5.31 -10.32 -1.90
CA ALA A 179 4.26 -9.90 -2.82
C ALA A 179 3.06 -10.87 -2.81
N SER A 180 3.32 -12.18 -2.71
CA SER A 180 2.25 -13.18 -2.57
C SER A 180 1.43 -12.96 -1.31
N THR A 181 2.08 -12.68 -0.18
CA THR A 181 1.39 -12.39 1.09
C THR A 181 0.52 -11.15 1.00
N LEU A 182 1.04 -10.05 0.41
CA LEU A 182 0.27 -8.84 0.12
C LEU A 182 -0.91 -9.14 -0.80
N GLY A 183 -0.68 -9.93 -1.85
CA GLY A 183 -1.71 -10.31 -2.80
C GLY A 183 -2.87 -11.07 -2.14
N PHE A 184 -2.57 -12.01 -1.26
CA PHE A 184 -3.60 -12.73 -0.50
C PHE A 184 -4.35 -11.82 0.47
N GLU A 185 -3.65 -11.01 1.23
CA GLU A 185 -4.27 -10.08 2.20
C GLU A 185 -5.18 -9.07 1.50
N LEU A 186 -4.66 -8.36 0.50
CA LEU A 186 -5.43 -7.37 -0.25
C LEU A 186 -6.58 -8.00 -1.05
N GLY A 187 -6.38 -9.21 -1.60
CA GLY A 187 -7.42 -9.94 -2.33
C GLY A 187 -8.61 -10.30 -1.43
N ILE A 188 -8.35 -10.82 -0.23
CA ILE A 188 -9.41 -11.12 0.75
C ILE A 188 -10.03 -9.82 1.28
N GLY A 189 -9.24 -8.77 1.47
CA GLY A 189 -9.74 -7.44 1.80
C GLY A 189 -10.76 -6.92 0.79
N LYS A 190 -10.59 -7.23 -0.51
CA LYS A 190 -11.56 -6.90 -1.57
C LYS A 190 -12.91 -7.60 -1.37
N ILE A 191 -12.94 -8.81 -0.80
CA ILE A 191 -14.20 -9.48 -0.43
C ILE A 191 -14.92 -8.69 0.66
N GLY A 192 -14.19 -8.24 1.68
CA GLY A 192 -14.73 -7.40 2.75
C GLY A 192 -15.34 -6.11 2.20
N ALA A 193 -14.61 -5.40 1.35
CA ALA A 193 -15.08 -4.17 0.71
C ALA A 193 -16.29 -4.40 -0.21
N PHE A 194 -16.28 -5.49 -0.99
CA PHE A 194 -17.43 -5.90 -1.82
C PHE A 194 -18.67 -6.17 -0.96
N ALA A 195 -18.53 -6.99 0.09
CA ALA A 195 -19.61 -7.32 0.99
C ALA A 195 -20.16 -6.07 1.72
N GLY A 196 -19.28 -5.17 2.16
CA GLY A 196 -19.64 -3.90 2.75
C GLY A 196 -20.46 -3.03 1.78
N LYS A 197 -19.97 -2.84 0.55
CA LYS A 197 -20.67 -2.04 -0.47
C LYS A 197 -22.05 -2.59 -0.85
N SER A 198 -22.13 -3.88 -1.11
CA SER A 198 -23.39 -4.51 -1.55
C SER A 198 -24.44 -4.57 -0.44
N SER A 199 -24.03 -4.73 0.83
CA SER A 199 -24.97 -4.89 1.96
C SER A 199 -25.40 -3.59 2.62
N ALA A 200 -24.59 -2.52 2.58
CA ALA A 200 -24.79 -1.30 3.37
C ALA A 200 -26.18 -0.68 3.21
N ASN A 201 -26.60 -0.40 1.98
CA ASN A 201 -27.89 0.22 1.70
C ASN A 201 -29.08 -0.72 1.97
N ILE A 202 -28.89 -2.05 1.85
CA ILE A 202 -29.90 -3.05 2.23
C ILE A 202 -30.10 -3.05 3.74
N ILE A 203 -29.02 -3.03 4.51
CA ILE A 203 -29.05 -2.96 5.99
C ILE A 203 -29.70 -1.65 6.41
N SER A 204 -29.31 -0.52 5.83
CA SER A 204 -29.87 0.79 6.12
C SER A 204 -31.40 0.82 5.89
N LYS A 205 -31.87 0.25 4.79
CA LYS A 205 -33.29 0.22 4.45
C LYS A 205 -34.12 -0.72 5.35
N ARG A 206 -33.55 -1.87 5.76
CA ARG A 206 -34.28 -2.90 6.55
C ARG A 206 -34.19 -2.71 8.05
N LEU A 207 -33.00 -2.33 8.56
CA LEU A 207 -32.74 -2.23 10.00
C LEU A 207 -32.62 -0.78 10.48
N GLY A 208 -32.40 0.17 9.55
CA GLY A 208 -32.18 1.58 9.83
C GLY A 208 -30.72 2.02 9.69
N PHE A 209 -30.54 3.32 9.49
CA PHE A 209 -29.25 3.96 9.20
C PHE A 209 -28.14 3.62 10.23
N ALA A 210 -28.43 3.72 11.52
CA ALA A 210 -27.48 3.49 12.58
C ALA A 210 -26.97 2.03 12.65
N TRP A 211 -27.81 1.06 12.29
CA TRP A 211 -27.44 -0.35 12.35
C TRP A 211 -26.31 -0.73 11.41
N VAL A 212 -26.14 -0.01 10.31
CA VAL A 212 -25.00 -0.22 9.40
C VAL A 212 -23.67 -0.04 10.15
N PHE A 213 -23.58 0.99 10.97
CA PHE A 213 -22.38 1.30 11.76
C PHE A 213 -22.25 0.39 12.99
N TRP A 214 -23.35 -0.03 13.61
CA TRP A 214 -23.30 -1.02 14.70
C TRP A 214 -22.81 -2.38 14.23
N ILE A 215 -23.18 -2.82 13.03
CA ILE A 215 -22.64 -4.06 12.45
C ILE A 215 -21.13 -3.92 12.23
N ALA A 216 -20.63 -2.75 11.81
CA ALA A 216 -19.20 -2.49 11.73
C ALA A 216 -18.51 -2.63 13.10
N VAL A 217 -19.13 -2.19 14.18
CA VAL A 217 -18.61 -2.40 15.55
C VAL A 217 -18.49 -3.88 15.89
N PHE A 218 -19.50 -4.71 15.58
CA PHE A 218 -19.42 -6.15 15.81
C PHE A 218 -18.32 -6.82 14.98
N MET A 219 -18.13 -6.40 13.74
CA MET A 219 -17.01 -6.87 12.91
C MET A 219 -15.64 -6.49 13.52
N ASN A 220 -15.55 -5.30 14.13
CA ASN A 220 -14.33 -4.86 14.80
C ASN A 220 -14.05 -5.63 16.10
N ILE A 221 -15.06 -6.08 16.82
CA ILE A 221 -14.88 -6.98 17.97
C ILE A 221 -14.23 -8.29 17.51
N PHE A 222 -14.72 -8.88 16.43
CA PHE A 222 -14.09 -10.07 15.84
C PHE A 222 -12.62 -9.80 15.45
N THR A 223 -12.34 -8.66 14.82
CA THR A 223 -10.97 -8.22 14.47
C THR A 223 -10.09 -8.12 15.71
N ASN A 224 -10.58 -7.59 16.83
CA ASN A 224 -9.82 -7.51 18.08
C ASN A 224 -9.47 -8.90 18.64
N VAL A 225 -10.40 -9.85 18.59
CA VAL A 225 -10.13 -11.25 18.99
C VAL A 225 -9.03 -11.85 18.14
N MET A 226 -9.12 -11.69 16.81
CA MET A 226 -8.09 -12.19 15.88
C MET A 226 -6.72 -11.53 16.12
N THR A 227 -6.70 -10.24 16.44
CA THR A 227 -5.46 -9.52 16.79
C THR A 227 -4.84 -10.05 18.08
N GLY A 228 -5.65 -10.33 19.08
CA GLY A 228 -5.20 -10.98 20.32
C GLY A 228 -4.58 -12.35 20.06
N VAL A 229 -5.26 -13.20 19.27
CA VAL A 229 -4.74 -14.52 18.83
C VAL A 229 -3.41 -14.35 18.10
N PHE A 230 -3.33 -13.40 17.17
CA PHE A 230 -2.11 -13.12 16.40
C PHE A 230 -0.95 -12.67 17.30
N TYR A 231 -1.20 -11.82 18.28
CA TYR A 231 -0.19 -11.37 19.24
C TYR A 231 0.44 -12.54 20.02
N PHE A 232 -0.40 -13.45 20.55
CA PHE A 232 0.08 -14.65 21.23
C PHE A 232 0.80 -15.60 20.27
N PHE A 233 0.29 -15.78 19.06
CA PHE A 233 0.91 -16.57 18.01
C PHE A 233 2.33 -16.07 17.70
N THR A 234 2.51 -14.78 17.47
CA THR A 234 3.82 -14.18 17.20
C THR A 234 4.77 -14.34 18.39
N LYS A 235 4.26 -14.19 19.62
CA LYS A 235 5.06 -14.41 20.85
C LYS A 235 5.58 -15.84 20.96
N VAL A 236 4.78 -16.85 20.61
CA VAL A 236 5.17 -18.25 20.58
C VAL A 236 6.16 -18.51 19.45
N ALA A 237 5.89 -17.96 18.24
CA ALA A 237 6.78 -18.11 17.09
C ALA A 237 8.19 -17.59 17.39
N ASN A 238 8.30 -16.38 17.94
CA ASN A 238 9.58 -15.74 18.27
C ASN A 238 10.37 -16.49 19.38
N ARG A 239 9.71 -17.32 20.18
CA ARG A 239 10.38 -18.19 21.16
C ARG A 239 10.91 -19.48 20.57
N ARG A 240 10.22 -20.04 19.57
CA ARG A 240 10.52 -21.38 19.01
C ARG A 240 11.44 -21.34 17.80
N TYR A 241 11.36 -20.27 17.00
CA TYR A 241 12.02 -20.21 15.70
C TYR A 241 13.02 -19.05 15.64
N HIS A 242 14.09 -19.21 14.86
CA HIS A 242 15.03 -18.13 14.59
C HIS A 242 14.53 -17.24 13.42
N GLY A 243 15.06 -16.00 13.33
CA GLY A 243 14.71 -15.06 12.27
C GLY A 243 15.05 -15.60 10.86
N ILE A 244 14.42 -14.99 9.85
CA ILE A 244 14.56 -15.35 8.43
C ILE A 244 15.55 -14.37 7.79
N ASN A 245 16.40 -14.85 6.89
CA ASN A 245 17.29 -14.03 6.07
C ASN A 245 16.73 -13.88 4.66
N ASP A 246 17.01 -12.74 4.01
CA ASP A 246 16.73 -12.53 2.59
C ASP A 246 17.66 -13.44 1.76
N PRO A 247 17.13 -14.34 0.91
CA PRO A 247 17.96 -15.25 0.12
C PRO A 247 18.86 -14.54 -0.91
N ALA A 248 18.54 -13.30 -1.28
CA ALA A 248 19.30 -12.54 -2.27
C ALA A 248 20.45 -11.73 -1.66
N THR A 249 20.24 -11.15 -0.48
CA THR A 249 21.20 -10.22 0.15
C THR A 249 21.83 -10.78 1.43
N GLY A 250 21.29 -11.88 1.98
CA GLY A 250 21.71 -12.43 3.27
C GLY A 250 21.24 -11.60 4.49
N GLU A 251 20.54 -10.47 4.27
CA GLU A 251 20.10 -9.58 5.33
C GLU A 251 19.08 -10.25 6.25
N LYS A 252 19.27 -10.14 7.57
CA LYS A 252 18.33 -10.66 8.58
C LYS A 252 17.06 -9.81 8.60
N LEU A 253 15.91 -10.45 8.38
CA LEU A 253 14.61 -9.81 8.48
C LEU A 253 14.21 -9.66 9.96
N THR A 254 13.90 -8.44 10.39
CA THR A 254 13.58 -8.13 11.79
C THR A 254 12.26 -7.38 11.92
N GLU A 255 11.44 -7.78 12.91
CA GLU A 255 10.21 -7.07 13.26
C GLU A 255 10.48 -5.83 14.14
N LYS A 256 11.50 -5.93 15.01
CA LYS A 256 11.84 -4.87 15.97
C LYS A 256 13.19 -4.27 15.67
N THR A 257 13.27 -2.95 15.68
CA THR A 257 14.52 -2.21 15.56
C THR A 257 14.91 -1.65 16.92
N ARG A 258 16.03 -2.14 17.50
CA ARG A 258 16.50 -1.72 18.85
C ARG A 258 16.91 -0.24 18.91
N LYS A 259 17.49 0.29 17.81
CA LYS A 259 17.88 1.70 17.69
C LYS A 259 17.21 2.29 16.45
N PHE A 260 16.39 3.31 16.64
CA PHE A 260 15.81 4.05 15.54
C PHE A 260 16.86 5.02 14.97
N GLU A 261 17.23 4.82 13.73
CA GLU A 261 18.20 5.64 13.02
C GLU A 261 17.47 6.61 12.08
N TYR A 262 17.06 7.78 12.60
CA TYR A 262 16.37 8.81 11.81
C TYR A 262 17.14 9.23 10.55
N ARG A 263 18.47 9.15 10.58
CA ARG A 263 19.34 9.44 9.44
C ARG A 263 19.01 8.52 8.25
N LYS A 264 18.82 7.22 8.48
CA LYS A 264 18.46 6.26 7.42
C LYS A 264 17.10 6.56 6.80
N VAL A 265 16.16 7.09 7.57
CA VAL A 265 14.85 7.52 7.05
C VAL A 265 14.99 8.75 6.16
N LEU A 266 15.86 9.70 6.53
CA LEU A 266 16.14 10.90 5.72
C LEU A 266 16.97 10.60 4.47
N GLU A 267 17.61 9.45 4.40
CA GLU A 267 18.45 9.00 3.29
C GLU A 267 17.77 7.93 2.43
N LEU A 268 16.42 7.92 2.36
CA LEU A 268 15.68 6.98 1.51
C LEU A 268 16.14 7.04 0.04
N PRO A 269 16.23 5.89 -0.65
CA PRO A 269 16.68 5.85 -2.05
C PRO A 269 15.82 6.71 -2.97
N TRP A 270 16.43 7.34 -3.97
CA TRP A 270 15.68 8.07 -5.00
C TRP A 270 14.68 7.19 -5.74
N THR A 271 14.96 5.87 -5.86
CA THR A 271 14.05 4.88 -6.45
C THR A 271 12.75 4.72 -5.65
N PHE A 272 12.83 4.82 -4.32
CA PHE A 272 11.66 4.89 -3.45
C PHE A 272 10.78 6.11 -3.82
N TRP A 273 11.37 7.30 -3.88
CA TRP A 273 10.64 8.54 -4.20
C TRP A 273 10.03 8.53 -5.60
N ALA A 274 10.71 7.89 -6.56
CA ALA A 274 10.19 7.72 -7.91
C ALA A 274 8.91 6.84 -7.94
N VAL A 275 8.89 5.73 -7.18
CA VAL A 275 7.68 4.91 -7.00
C VAL A 275 6.59 5.67 -6.26
N MET A 276 6.97 6.51 -5.27
CA MET A 276 6.02 7.36 -4.55
C MET A 276 5.32 8.37 -5.46
N GLY A 277 6.02 8.92 -6.46
CA GLY A 277 5.41 9.78 -7.46
C GLY A 277 4.25 9.11 -8.22
N PHE A 278 4.41 7.84 -8.61
CA PHE A 278 3.32 7.07 -9.21
C PHE A 278 2.17 6.85 -8.20
N SER A 279 2.52 6.40 -6.99
CA SER A 279 1.55 6.12 -5.94
C SER A 279 0.69 7.35 -5.60
N LEU A 280 1.28 8.54 -5.59
CA LEU A 280 0.60 9.80 -5.28
C LEU A 280 -0.61 10.04 -6.18
N PHE A 281 -0.43 9.95 -7.48
CA PHE A 281 -1.47 10.27 -8.46
C PHE A 281 -2.45 9.12 -8.67
N GLU A 282 -1.95 7.88 -8.79
CA GLU A 282 -2.78 6.70 -8.99
C GLU A 282 -3.70 6.46 -7.79
N THR A 283 -3.13 6.41 -6.58
CA THR A 283 -3.90 6.08 -5.39
C THR A 283 -4.96 7.13 -5.08
N SER A 284 -4.64 8.42 -5.25
CA SER A 284 -5.60 9.49 -4.98
C SER A 284 -6.75 9.51 -5.99
N ALA A 285 -6.47 9.28 -7.28
CA ALA A 285 -7.52 9.12 -8.27
C ALA A 285 -8.44 7.93 -7.95
N ALA A 286 -7.83 6.77 -7.63
CA ALA A 286 -8.55 5.54 -7.36
C ALA A 286 -9.42 5.62 -6.10
N ILE A 287 -8.88 6.11 -4.98
CA ILE A 287 -9.60 6.14 -3.70
C ILE A 287 -10.78 7.09 -3.76
N VAL A 288 -10.60 8.30 -4.30
CA VAL A 288 -11.69 9.28 -4.37
C VAL A 288 -12.75 8.86 -5.38
N PHE A 289 -12.36 8.24 -6.50
CA PHE A 289 -13.32 7.65 -7.44
C PHE A 289 -14.13 6.50 -6.80
N LEU A 290 -13.46 5.55 -6.12
CA LEU A 290 -14.13 4.44 -5.42
C LEU A 290 -15.15 4.91 -4.38
N GLN A 291 -14.85 5.99 -3.69
CA GLN A 291 -15.72 6.60 -2.68
C GLN A 291 -16.96 7.22 -3.30
N ASN A 292 -16.82 7.83 -4.46
CA ASN A 292 -17.90 8.50 -5.17
C ASN A 292 -18.68 7.57 -6.11
N ALA A 293 -18.17 6.35 -6.38
CA ALA A 293 -18.67 5.47 -7.42
C ALA A 293 -20.14 5.04 -7.23
N THR A 294 -20.62 4.90 -5.99
CA THR A 294 -22.03 4.51 -5.74
C THR A 294 -22.99 5.64 -6.11
N GLU A 295 -22.72 6.86 -5.67
CA GLU A 295 -23.56 8.01 -6.00
C GLU A 295 -23.46 8.35 -7.50
N LEU A 296 -22.27 8.20 -8.10
CA LEU A 296 -22.09 8.29 -9.55
C LEU A 296 -22.98 7.27 -10.29
N ALA A 297 -23.03 6.03 -9.80
CA ALA A 297 -23.89 5.00 -10.37
C ALA A 297 -25.38 5.31 -10.21
N GLU A 298 -25.81 5.85 -9.06
CA GLU A 298 -27.20 6.32 -8.86
C GLU A 298 -27.58 7.34 -9.94
N GLN A 299 -26.74 8.33 -10.16
CA GLN A 299 -27.00 9.40 -11.13
C GLN A 299 -26.95 8.92 -12.58
N ARG A 300 -25.92 8.17 -12.96
CA ARG A 300 -25.68 7.75 -14.36
C ARG A 300 -26.60 6.62 -14.83
N PHE A 301 -27.00 5.72 -13.92
CA PHE A 301 -27.89 4.60 -14.23
C PHE A 301 -29.34 4.90 -13.89
N GLY A 302 -29.63 6.01 -13.22
CA GLY A 302 -31.00 6.36 -12.79
C GLY A 302 -31.61 5.32 -11.84
N THR A 303 -30.80 4.75 -10.94
CA THR A 303 -31.20 3.65 -10.07
C THR A 303 -31.22 4.08 -8.59
N ASP A 304 -31.87 3.26 -7.75
CA ASP A 304 -31.86 3.46 -6.31
C ASP A 304 -30.49 3.13 -5.70
N SER A 305 -30.26 3.55 -4.46
CA SER A 305 -28.99 3.36 -3.73
C SER A 305 -28.61 1.89 -3.54
N ILE A 306 -29.59 0.97 -3.50
CA ILE A 306 -29.33 -0.47 -3.36
C ILE A 306 -28.74 -1.01 -4.66
N ALA A 307 -29.38 -0.75 -5.80
CA ALA A 307 -28.88 -1.20 -7.10
C ALA A 307 -27.53 -0.56 -7.42
N ALA A 308 -27.36 0.73 -7.16
CA ALA A 308 -26.09 1.43 -7.33
C ALA A 308 -24.98 0.87 -6.42
N GLY A 309 -25.30 0.45 -5.20
CA GLY A 309 -24.39 -0.26 -4.30
C GLY A 309 -23.88 -1.57 -4.92
N TRP A 310 -24.77 -2.34 -5.55
CA TRP A 310 -24.40 -3.54 -6.29
C TRP A 310 -23.53 -3.22 -7.52
N TYR A 311 -23.90 -2.24 -8.34
CA TYR A 311 -23.12 -1.85 -9.52
C TYR A 311 -21.73 -1.35 -9.15
N SER A 312 -21.62 -0.52 -8.12
CA SER A 312 -20.31 -0.02 -7.67
C SER A 312 -19.47 -1.07 -6.96
N SER A 313 -20.07 -2.14 -6.41
CA SER A 313 -19.34 -3.24 -5.79
C SER A 313 -18.52 -4.05 -6.80
N VAL A 314 -18.89 -4.03 -8.10
CA VAL A 314 -18.12 -4.64 -9.19
C VAL A 314 -16.67 -4.13 -9.24
N LEU A 315 -16.43 -2.89 -8.81
CA LEU A 315 -15.08 -2.30 -8.74
C LEU A 315 -14.12 -3.07 -7.82
N GLN A 316 -14.63 -3.91 -6.91
CA GLN A 316 -13.83 -4.74 -6.01
C GLN A 316 -13.78 -6.21 -6.43
N TYR A 317 -14.68 -6.65 -7.31
CA TYR A 317 -14.90 -8.07 -7.61
C TYR A 317 -13.69 -8.75 -8.27
N SER A 318 -13.10 -8.12 -9.29
CA SER A 318 -11.92 -8.69 -9.97
C SER A 318 -10.71 -8.80 -9.05
N GLY A 319 -10.60 -7.91 -8.05
CA GLY A 319 -9.49 -7.91 -7.10
C GLY A 319 -9.39 -9.18 -6.28
N PHE A 320 -10.51 -9.81 -5.98
CA PHE A 320 -10.53 -11.08 -5.27
C PHE A 320 -9.74 -12.19 -5.99
N PHE A 321 -9.85 -12.27 -7.31
CA PHE A 321 -9.16 -13.29 -8.11
C PHE A 321 -7.79 -12.84 -8.59
N VAL A 322 -7.71 -11.61 -9.11
CA VAL A 322 -6.51 -11.11 -9.80
C VAL A 322 -5.39 -10.76 -8.82
N VAL A 323 -5.70 -10.15 -7.68
CA VAL A 323 -4.68 -9.64 -6.76
C VAL A 323 -3.83 -10.75 -6.12
N PRO A 324 -4.37 -11.90 -5.67
CA PRO A 324 -3.55 -13.02 -5.20
C PRO A 324 -2.63 -13.59 -6.30
N LEU A 325 -3.15 -13.75 -7.52
CA LEU A 325 -2.35 -14.22 -8.66
C LEU A 325 -1.25 -13.24 -9.01
N LEU A 326 -1.54 -11.94 -8.97
CA LEU A 326 -0.54 -10.89 -9.18
C LEU A 326 0.57 -10.96 -8.14
N GLY A 327 0.25 -11.17 -6.87
CA GLY A 327 1.25 -11.32 -5.81
C GLY A 327 2.24 -12.45 -6.11
N VAL A 328 1.74 -13.62 -6.52
CA VAL A 328 2.57 -14.76 -6.95
C VAL A 328 3.39 -14.41 -8.20
N PHE A 329 2.78 -13.73 -9.17
CA PHE A 329 3.47 -13.28 -10.38
C PHE A 329 4.64 -12.35 -10.06
N LEU A 330 4.44 -11.36 -9.17
CA LEU A 330 5.48 -10.42 -8.76
C LEU A 330 6.63 -11.12 -8.02
N ASP A 331 6.35 -12.11 -7.18
CA ASP A 331 7.39 -12.87 -6.50
C ASP A 331 8.23 -13.71 -7.47
N LEU A 332 7.62 -14.31 -8.50
CA LEU A 332 8.32 -15.19 -9.43
C LEU A 332 9.02 -14.42 -10.56
N TYR A 333 8.31 -13.52 -11.20
CA TYR A 333 8.74 -12.85 -12.42
C TYR A 333 9.25 -11.41 -12.18
N GLY A 334 8.89 -10.78 -11.06
CA GLY A 334 9.21 -9.36 -10.81
C GLY A 334 8.36 -8.45 -11.69
N SER A 335 8.96 -7.84 -12.69
CA SER A 335 8.32 -6.96 -13.71
C SER A 335 7.46 -5.84 -13.10
N ARG A 336 7.81 -5.34 -11.91
CA ARG A 336 7.01 -4.40 -11.10
C ARG A 336 6.67 -3.12 -11.86
N ILE A 337 7.66 -2.50 -12.49
CA ILE A 337 7.45 -1.23 -13.21
C ILE A 337 6.55 -1.45 -14.43
N SER A 338 6.71 -2.56 -15.16
CA SER A 338 5.80 -2.90 -16.28
C SER A 338 4.35 -3.05 -15.81
N VAL A 339 4.14 -3.65 -14.64
CA VAL A 339 2.82 -3.78 -14.03
C VAL A 339 2.26 -2.42 -13.62
N LEU A 340 3.09 -1.49 -13.08
CA LEU A 340 2.65 -0.13 -12.78
C LEU A 340 2.25 0.65 -14.03
N VAL A 341 2.99 0.48 -15.15
CA VAL A 341 2.62 1.09 -16.44
C VAL A 341 1.26 0.55 -16.92
N PHE A 342 1.07 -0.77 -16.85
CA PHE A 342 -0.21 -1.39 -17.22
C PHE A 342 -1.37 -0.88 -16.36
N CYS A 343 -1.16 -0.78 -15.04
CA CYS A 343 -2.13 -0.19 -14.11
C CYS A 343 -2.47 1.25 -14.48
N GLY A 344 -1.45 2.11 -14.66
CA GLY A 344 -1.64 3.52 -15.00
C GLY A 344 -2.43 3.72 -16.30
N ILE A 345 -2.07 2.99 -17.37
CA ILE A 345 -2.78 3.07 -18.65
C ILE A 345 -4.24 2.61 -18.49
N GLY A 346 -4.48 1.49 -17.83
CA GLY A 346 -5.84 0.98 -17.62
C GLY A 346 -6.69 1.93 -16.77
N MET A 347 -6.13 2.52 -15.73
CA MET A 347 -6.79 3.54 -14.90
C MET A 347 -7.14 4.78 -15.74
N PHE A 348 -6.22 5.25 -16.58
CA PHE A 348 -6.45 6.40 -17.45
C PHE A 348 -7.57 6.13 -18.46
N ILE A 349 -7.57 4.97 -19.11
CA ILE A 349 -8.66 4.56 -20.03
C ILE A 349 -10.00 4.54 -19.29
N SER A 350 -10.03 3.98 -18.07
CA SER A 350 -11.25 3.97 -17.26
C SER A 350 -11.77 5.39 -16.99
N MET A 351 -10.88 6.31 -16.58
CA MET A 351 -11.28 7.69 -16.28
C MET A 351 -11.71 8.47 -17.52
N LEU A 352 -11.08 8.20 -18.68
CA LEU A 352 -11.56 8.74 -19.97
C LEU A 352 -12.97 8.26 -20.31
N LEU A 353 -13.25 6.97 -20.12
CA LEU A 353 -14.57 6.40 -20.38
C LEU A 353 -15.66 7.03 -19.50
N VAL A 354 -15.43 7.21 -18.22
CA VAL A 354 -16.41 7.83 -17.32
C VAL A 354 -16.59 9.33 -17.60
N CYS A 355 -15.55 10.02 -18.04
CA CYS A 355 -15.58 11.45 -18.30
C CYS A 355 -16.28 11.78 -19.64
N PHE A 356 -15.86 11.11 -20.72
CA PHE A 356 -16.31 11.48 -22.09
C PHE A 356 -17.51 10.67 -22.57
N SER A 357 -17.80 9.52 -21.97
CA SER A 357 -18.99 8.73 -22.29
C SER A 357 -20.01 8.82 -21.16
N GLY A 358 -20.70 9.94 -21.04
CA GLY A 358 -21.73 10.18 -20.01
C GLY A 358 -22.92 9.21 -20.02
N ALA A 359 -22.98 8.30 -21.00
CA ALA A 359 -24.01 7.28 -21.12
C ALA A 359 -23.81 6.10 -20.16
N VAL A 360 -24.90 5.39 -19.85
CA VAL A 360 -24.92 4.17 -19.01
C VAL A 360 -23.84 3.16 -19.44
N LYS A 361 -23.74 2.88 -20.74
CA LYS A 361 -22.75 1.92 -21.28
C LYS A 361 -21.31 2.35 -21.03
N GLY A 362 -20.99 3.62 -21.16
CA GLY A 362 -19.64 4.13 -20.93
C GLY A 362 -19.24 4.08 -19.47
N THR A 363 -20.15 4.42 -18.57
CA THR A 363 -19.93 4.30 -17.12
C THR A 363 -19.75 2.84 -16.70
N ALA A 364 -20.57 1.92 -17.23
CA ALA A 364 -20.42 0.49 -16.98
C ALA A 364 -19.08 -0.07 -17.51
N ALA A 365 -18.67 0.33 -18.71
CA ALA A 365 -17.37 -0.04 -19.28
C ALA A 365 -16.22 0.52 -18.43
N SER A 366 -16.31 1.78 -17.98
CA SER A 366 -15.36 2.38 -17.05
C SER A 366 -15.21 1.55 -15.78
N PHE A 367 -16.31 1.15 -15.15
CA PHE A 367 -16.30 0.33 -13.93
C PHE A 367 -15.60 -1.02 -14.18
N GLY A 368 -15.84 -1.68 -15.31
CA GLY A 368 -15.18 -2.92 -15.68
C GLY A 368 -13.67 -2.76 -15.88
N VAL A 369 -13.25 -1.75 -16.64
CA VAL A 369 -11.83 -1.45 -16.88
C VAL A 369 -11.14 -1.05 -15.58
N PHE A 370 -11.77 -0.20 -14.75
CA PHE A 370 -11.26 0.18 -13.45
C PHE A 370 -11.05 -1.04 -12.56
N ALA A 371 -12.06 -1.88 -12.42
CA ALA A 371 -12.03 -3.07 -11.58
C ALA A 371 -10.81 -3.95 -11.88
N PHE A 372 -10.49 -4.11 -13.15
CA PHE A 372 -9.34 -4.89 -13.60
C PHE A 372 -8.03 -4.12 -13.40
N ALA A 373 -7.92 -2.89 -13.86
CA ALA A 373 -6.70 -2.09 -13.81
C ALA A 373 -6.23 -1.80 -12.37
N TYR A 374 -7.13 -1.44 -11.48
CA TYR A 374 -6.82 -1.14 -10.08
C TYR A 374 -6.29 -2.34 -9.30
N CYS A 375 -6.52 -3.57 -9.76
CA CYS A 375 -5.93 -4.76 -9.13
C CYS A 375 -4.40 -4.75 -9.17
N PHE A 376 -3.80 -4.11 -10.18
CA PHE A 376 -2.36 -4.09 -10.40
C PHE A 376 -1.63 -3.00 -9.60
N GLY A 377 -2.34 -1.99 -9.07
CA GLY A 377 -1.75 -0.85 -8.35
C GLY A 377 -1.26 -1.18 -6.94
N PRO A 378 -2.15 -1.38 -5.96
CA PRO A 378 -1.80 -1.39 -4.52
C PRO A 378 -0.72 -2.40 -4.15
N THR A 379 -0.86 -3.66 -4.57
CA THR A 379 0.13 -4.72 -4.30
C THR A 379 1.48 -4.38 -4.89
N THR A 380 1.50 -3.93 -6.16
CA THR A 380 2.76 -3.62 -6.86
C THR A 380 3.45 -2.40 -6.27
N ILE A 381 2.70 -1.37 -5.85
CA ILE A 381 3.26 -0.17 -5.20
C ILE A 381 3.94 -0.57 -3.89
N ILE A 382 3.28 -1.36 -3.03
CA ILE A 382 3.82 -1.75 -1.72
C ILE A 382 5.05 -2.65 -1.90
N ASP A 383 4.98 -3.62 -2.80
CA ASP A 383 6.10 -4.52 -3.09
C ASP A 383 7.27 -3.79 -3.75
N SER A 384 7.00 -2.83 -4.64
CA SER A 384 8.04 -1.94 -5.22
C SER A 384 8.67 -1.05 -4.15
N THR A 385 7.88 -0.50 -3.23
CA THR A 385 8.37 0.26 -2.08
C THR A 385 9.35 -0.57 -1.26
N ARG A 386 8.99 -1.81 -0.89
CA ARG A 386 9.87 -2.70 -0.13
C ARG A 386 11.12 -3.10 -0.92
N THR A 387 10.97 -3.36 -2.21
CA THR A 387 12.07 -3.80 -3.08
C THR A 387 13.06 -2.67 -3.39
N SER A 388 12.61 -1.42 -3.48
CA SER A 388 13.46 -0.26 -3.74
C SER A 388 14.35 0.14 -2.56
N MET A 389 14.11 -0.41 -1.36
CA MET A 389 14.85 -0.07 -0.16
C MET A 389 16.09 -0.94 0.01
N TRP A 390 17.22 -0.30 0.34
CA TRP A 390 18.48 -0.97 0.65
C TRP A 390 18.57 -1.47 2.10
N ASP A 391 17.78 -0.90 3.01
CA ASP A 391 17.73 -1.28 4.43
C ASP A 391 16.29 -1.65 4.84
N SER A 392 16.10 -2.90 5.26
CA SER A 392 14.79 -3.41 5.68
C SER A 392 14.31 -2.85 7.01
N THR A 393 15.22 -2.35 7.84
CA THR A 393 14.91 -1.91 9.21
C THR A 393 14.00 -0.68 9.25
N VAL A 394 14.08 0.18 8.23
CA VAL A 394 13.29 1.43 8.12
C VAL A 394 12.04 1.29 7.25
N PHE A 395 11.64 0.05 6.88
CA PHE A 395 10.48 -0.17 6.01
C PHE A 395 9.17 0.36 6.62
N GLY A 396 8.97 0.21 7.93
CA GLY A 396 7.79 0.76 8.61
C GLY A 396 7.69 2.28 8.46
N SER A 397 8.81 2.99 8.66
CA SER A 397 8.88 4.45 8.48
C SER A 397 8.70 4.87 7.02
N ALA A 398 9.29 4.14 6.06
CA ALA A 398 9.12 4.41 4.63
C ALA A 398 7.66 4.19 4.19
N TYR A 399 7.03 3.13 4.69
CA TYR A 399 5.62 2.88 4.43
C TYR A 399 4.72 3.96 5.05
N ALA A 400 5.05 4.44 6.26
CA ALA A 400 4.37 5.57 6.88
C ALA A 400 4.46 6.85 6.02
N ILE A 401 5.63 7.14 5.43
CA ILE A 401 5.81 8.26 4.50
C ILE A 401 4.89 8.10 3.27
N LYS A 402 4.84 6.90 2.69
CA LYS A 402 3.93 6.58 1.57
C LYS A 402 2.48 6.90 1.92
N ILE A 403 2.01 6.42 3.07
CA ILE A 403 0.62 6.66 3.52
C ILE A 403 0.36 8.14 3.77
N THR A 404 1.27 8.84 4.47
CA THR A 404 1.17 10.28 4.73
C THR A 404 1.03 11.08 3.43
N MET A 405 1.87 10.77 2.44
CA MET A 405 1.86 11.46 1.14
C MET A 405 0.54 11.24 0.39
N ASN A 406 0.06 10.00 0.35
CA ASN A 406 -1.19 9.67 -0.33
C ASN A 406 -2.40 10.33 0.36
N ASN A 407 -2.46 10.29 1.69
CA ASN A 407 -3.55 10.92 2.42
C ASN A 407 -3.54 12.45 2.31
N ALA A 408 -2.36 13.08 2.29
CA ALA A 408 -2.27 14.52 2.03
C ALA A 408 -2.86 14.88 0.66
N MET A 409 -2.57 14.09 -0.38
CA MET A 409 -3.17 14.30 -1.69
C MET A 409 -4.67 13.98 -1.71
N ASN A 410 -5.11 12.92 -1.00
CA ASN A 410 -6.52 12.57 -0.89
C ASN A 410 -7.34 13.72 -0.29
N ILE A 411 -6.85 14.39 0.76
CA ILE A 411 -7.51 15.56 1.34
C ILE A 411 -7.76 16.63 0.27
N ILE A 412 -6.73 16.98 -0.48
CA ILE A 412 -6.82 17.99 -1.53
C ILE A 412 -7.86 17.60 -2.59
N VAL A 413 -7.75 16.36 -3.10
CA VAL A 413 -8.64 15.85 -4.15
C VAL A 413 -10.09 15.77 -3.66
N ARG A 414 -10.33 15.29 -2.43
CA ARG A 414 -11.69 15.19 -1.84
C ARG A 414 -12.35 16.57 -1.72
N ILE A 415 -11.63 17.58 -1.21
CA ILE A 415 -12.18 18.92 -1.04
C ILE A 415 -12.46 19.58 -2.39
N ILE A 416 -11.53 19.44 -3.35
CA ILE A 416 -11.73 19.96 -4.71
C ILE A 416 -12.94 19.30 -5.36
N THR A 417 -13.05 17.98 -5.33
CA THR A 417 -14.16 17.25 -5.94
C THR A 417 -15.48 17.54 -5.26
N GLY A 418 -15.52 17.67 -3.92
CA GLY A 418 -16.71 18.05 -3.18
C GLY A 418 -17.22 19.45 -3.56
N LYS A 419 -16.32 20.45 -3.62
CA LYS A 419 -16.65 21.83 -4.04
C LYS A 419 -17.10 21.90 -5.50
N ILE A 420 -16.44 21.18 -6.41
CA ILE A 420 -16.84 21.14 -7.82
C ILE A 420 -18.25 20.53 -7.93
N GLN A 421 -18.54 19.45 -7.19
CA GLN A 421 -19.83 18.78 -7.21
C GLN A 421 -20.95 19.69 -6.67
N ASP A 422 -20.70 20.43 -5.59
CA ASP A 422 -21.66 21.40 -5.06
C ASP A 422 -21.91 22.55 -6.04
N ALA A 423 -20.86 23.06 -6.71
CA ALA A 423 -20.96 24.12 -7.70
C ALA A 423 -21.60 23.69 -9.03
N ASP A 424 -21.65 22.37 -9.31
CA ASP A 424 -22.19 21.77 -10.55
C ASP A 424 -23.53 21.07 -10.33
N ASN A 425 -24.37 21.59 -9.42
CA ASN A 425 -25.70 21.05 -9.09
C ASN A 425 -25.68 19.55 -8.74
N ASN A 426 -24.71 19.12 -7.97
CA ASN A 426 -24.46 17.71 -7.59
C ASN A 426 -24.06 16.79 -8.76
N SER A 427 -23.76 17.31 -9.97
CA SER A 427 -23.29 16.52 -11.11
C SER A 427 -21.85 16.02 -10.91
N TYR A 428 -21.54 14.89 -11.53
CA TYR A 428 -20.17 14.35 -11.62
C TYR A 428 -19.42 14.78 -12.88
N ASP A 429 -20.02 15.52 -13.81
CA ASP A 429 -19.43 15.81 -15.12
C ASP A 429 -18.07 16.52 -15.01
N LYS A 430 -17.98 17.55 -14.18
CA LYS A 430 -16.71 18.26 -13.94
C LYS A 430 -15.78 17.52 -12.97
N VAL A 431 -16.34 16.76 -12.04
CA VAL A 431 -15.56 15.95 -11.08
C VAL A 431 -14.73 14.89 -11.81
N THR A 432 -15.30 14.25 -12.83
CA THR A 432 -14.59 13.22 -13.61
C THR A 432 -13.37 13.74 -14.35
N ILE A 433 -13.32 15.04 -14.70
CA ILE A 433 -12.13 15.67 -15.30
C ILE A 433 -10.93 15.64 -14.33
N VAL A 434 -11.17 15.84 -13.03
CA VAL A 434 -10.11 15.75 -12.02
C VAL A 434 -9.49 14.34 -12.01
N TYR A 435 -10.33 13.32 -12.10
CA TYR A 435 -9.85 11.93 -12.15
C TYR A 435 -9.02 11.64 -13.41
N VAL A 436 -9.42 12.18 -14.57
CA VAL A 436 -8.67 12.06 -15.83
C VAL A 436 -7.29 12.70 -15.71
N ILE A 437 -7.21 13.90 -15.12
CA ILE A 437 -5.93 14.60 -14.93
C ILE A 437 -4.99 13.78 -14.03
N LEU A 438 -5.48 13.30 -12.89
CA LEU A 438 -4.67 12.50 -11.96
C LEU A 438 -4.23 11.18 -12.58
N ALA A 439 -5.12 10.48 -13.27
CA ALA A 439 -4.78 9.25 -13.96
C ALA A 439 -3.79 9.49 -15.11
N GLY A 440 -3.92 10.60 -15.85
CA GLY A 440 -2.95 11.00 -16.87
C GLY A 440 -1.56 11.26 -16.31
N LEU A 441 -1.48 11.94 -15.16
CA LEU A 441 -0.22 12.15 -14.45
C LEU A 441 0.39 10.83 -13.96
N SER A 442 -0.42 9.87 -13.50
CA SER A 442 0.08 8.54 -13.12
C SER A 442 0.69 7.79 -14.31
N VAL A 443 0.08 7.86 -15.50
CA VAL A 443 0.67 7.30 -16.73
C VAL A 443 2.01 7.95 -17.04
N LEU A 444 2.08 9.28 -17.02
CA LEU A 444 3.33 9.98 -17.30
C LEU A 444 4.44 9.52 -16.36
N VAL A 445 4.18 9.46 -15.06
CA VAL A 445 5.17 9.01 -14.07
C VAL A 445 5.54 7.54 -14.29
N SER A 446 4.60 6.66 -14.61
CA SER A 446 4.90 5.24 -14.88
C SER A 446 5.77 5.05 -16.11
N LEU A 447 5.58 5.85 -17.16
CA LEU A 447 6.45 5.84 -18.35
C LEU A 447 7.86 6.36 -18.03
N LEU A 448 7.97 7.41 -17.19
CA LEU A 448 9.27 7.89 -16.71
C LEU A 448 9.98 6.82 -15.85
N LEU A 449 9.24 6.08 -15.02
CA LEU A 449 9.79 4.92 -14.28
C LEU A 449 10.30 3.83 -15.23
N ALA A 450 9.54 3.50 -16.28
CA ALA A 450 9.96 2.50 -17.27
C ALA A 450 11.23 2.94 -18.02
N PHE A 451 11.30 4.19 -18.42
CA PHE A 451 12.49 4.77 -19.06
C PHE A 451 13.70 4.79 -18.11
N GLY A 452 13.48 5.16 -16.84
CA GLY A 452 14.52 5.12 -15.80
C GLY A 452 15.03 3.71 -15.52
N ALA A 453 14.15 2.71 -15.51
CA ALA A 453 14.51 1.31 -15.31
C ALA A 453 15.33 0.74 -16.46
N TRP A 454 15.11 1.23 -17.68
CA TRP A 454 15.93 0.87 -18.84
C TRP A 454 17.36 1.45 -18.74
N LYS A 455 17.50 2.68 -18.20
CA LYS A 455 18.80 3.36 -18.11
C LYS A 455 19.61 3.07 -16.83
N SER A 456 18.93 2.75 -15.72
CA SER A 456 19.57 2.61 -14.40
C SER A 456 19.36 1.21 -13.82
N VAL A 457 20.45 0.61 -13.33
CA VAL A 457 20.40 -0.66 -12.59
C VAL A 457 19.66 -0.49 -11.27
N ASP A 458 19.77 0.68 -10.62
CA ASP A 458 19.15 0.95 -9.33
C ASP A 458 17.62 0.94 -9.40
N LEU A 459 17.03 1.34 -10.54
CA LEU A 459 15.59 1.21 -10.77
C LEU A 459 15.28 -0.09 -11.54
N GLY A 460 16.19 -0.54 -12.38
CA GLY A 460 16.05 -1.76 -13.20
C GLY A 460 15.93 -3.04 -12.38
N HIS A 461 16.51 -3.11 -11.16
CA HIS A 461 16.39 -4.30 -10.31
C HIS A 461 14.94 -4.56 -9.84
N LEU A 462 14.05 -3.57 -9.87
CA LEU A 462 12.62 -3.75 -9.62
C LEU A 462 11.94 -4.64 -10.69
N GLN A 463 12.54 -4.74 -11.89
CA GLN A 463 12.06 -5.61 -12.97
C GLN A 463 12.58 -7.06 -12.89
N TRP A 464 13.54 -7.34 -11.98
CA TRP A 464 14.16 -8.64 -11.95
C TRP A 464 13.27 -9.73 -11.41
N SER A 465 13.29 -10.89 -12.08
CA SER A 465 12.68 -12.12 -11.58
C SER A 465 13.41 -12.63 -10.32
N ARG A 466 12.75 -13.48 -9.54
CA ARG A 466 13.34 -14.13 -8.36
C ARG A 466 14.69 -14.79 -8.68
N LYS A 467 14.76 -15.56 -9.78
CA LYS A 467 15.99 -16.24 -10.19
C LYS A 467 17.13 -15.24 -10.46
N LYS A 468 16.83 -14.16 -11.22
CA LYS A 468 17.80 -13.12 -11.54
C LYS A 468 18.25 -12.35 -10.29
N ARG A 469 17.31 -12.05 -9.37
CA ARG A 469 17.62 -11.36 -8.12
C ARG A 469 18.58 -12.16 -7.24
N ILE A 470 18.37 -13.47 -7.10
CA ILE A 470 19.25 -14.37 -6.34
C ILE A 470 20.62 -14.49 -7.05
N ALA A 471 20.64 -14.72 -8.36
CA ALA A 471 21.88 -14.83 -9.13
C ALA A 471 22.73 -13.56 -9.10
N GLN A 472 22.12 -12.40 -8.96
CA GLN A 472 22.81 -11.09 -8.93
C GLN A 472 22.85 -10.49 -7.52
N GLY A 473 22.78 -11.30 -6.48
CA GLY A 473 22.82 -10.85 -5.09
C GLY A 473 24.13 -10.09 -4.76
N ALA A 474 25.27 -10.51 -5.31
CA ALA A 474 26.55 -9.81 -5.15
C ALA A 474 26.48 -8.37 -5.70
N LEU A 475 25.88 -8.17 -6.89
CA LEU A 475 25.68 -6.84 -7.48
C LEU A 475 24.75 -5.97 -6.63
N LEU A 476 23.70 -6.56 -6.03
CA LEU A 476 22.82 -5.83 -5.12
C LEU A 476 23.56 -5.37 -3.86
N ASN A 477 24.43 -6.21 -3.30
CA ASN A 477 25.23 -5.85 -2.13
C ASN A 477 26.26 -4.77 -2.48
N GLU A 478 26.92 -4.87 -3.64
CA GLU A 478 27.81 -3.82 -4.15
C GLU A 478 27.08 -2.47 -4.29
N ARG A 479 25.88 -2.47 -4.88
CA ARG A 479 25.06 -1.26 -5.02
C ARG A 479 24.61 -0.70 -3.67
N LYS A 480 24.28 -1.56 -2.71
CA LYS A 480 23.99 -1.16 -1.33
C LYS A 480 25.20 -0.48 -0.69
N ASP A 481 26.40 -1.01 -0.88
CA ASP A 481 27.63 -0.44 -0.35
C ASP A 481 27.98 0.91 -1.00
N ILE A 482 27.84 1.02 -2.32
CA ILE A 482 28.01 2.29 -3.05
C ILE A 482 27.00 3.32 -2.55
N PHE A 483 25.75 2.94 -2.37
CA PHE A 483 24.71 3.81 -1.84
C PHE A 483 25.06 4.30 -0.43
N THR A 484 25.61 3.43 0.42
CA THR A 484 25.92 3.75 1.81
C THR A 484 27.20 4.60 1.93
N LYS A 485 28.22 4.36 1.08
CA LYS A 485 29.54 4.98 1.20
C LYS A 485 29.75 6.18 0.26
N GLU A 486 29.50 6.02 -1.03
CA GLU A 486 29.89 7.00 -2.06
C GLU A 486 28.77 7.93 -2.51
N ASN A 487 27.57 7.40 -2.72
CA ASN A 487 26.42 8.17 -3.17
C ASN A 487 25.53 8.71 -2.04
N GLY A 488 25.89 8.44 -0.78
CA GLY A 488 25.07 8.81 0.37
C GLY A 488 24.74 10.31 0.41
N GLU A 489 25.70 11.19 0.13
CA GLU A 489 25.46 12.64 0.17
C GLU A 489 24.56 13.12 -0.98
N LYS A 490 24.80 12.64 -2.21
CA LYS A 490 23.97 13.01 -3.37
C LYS A 490 22.55 12.51 -3.22
N ASN A 491 22.38 11.26 -2.81
CA ASN A 491 21.06 10.70 -2.55
C ASN A 491 20.35 11.41 -1.40
N ARG A 492 21.08 11.78 -0.34
CA ARG A 492 20.53 12.55 0.79
C ARG A 492 19.98 13.89 0.34
N ARG A 493 20.66 14.62 -0.55
CA ARG A 493 20.15 15.89 -1.12
C ARG A 493 18.84 15.67 -1.87
N VAL A 494 18.75 14.62 -2.70
CA VAL A 494 17.51 14.27 -3.42
C VAL A 494 16.40 13.90 -2.43
N SER A 495 16.70 13.06 -1.46
CA SER A 495 15.74 12.64 -0.44
C SER A 495 15.24 13.82 0.38
N LEU A 496 16.12 14.72 0.82
CA LEU A 496 15.73 15.94 1.56
C LEU A 496 14.86 16.88 0.72
N ALA A 497 15.13 17.03 -0.59
CA ALA A 497 14.28 17.78 -1.49
C ALA A 497 12.89 17.16 -1.60
N CYS A 498 12.79 15.83 -1.71
CA CYS A 498 11.52 15.11 -1.71
C CYS A 498 10.77 15.26 -0.36
N PHE A 499 11.49 15.24 0.77
CA PHE A 499 10.89 15.54 2.07
C PHE A 499 10.35 16.98 2.16
N ALA A 500 11.07 17.95 1.61
CA ALA A 500 10.57 19.34 1.55
C ALA A 500 9.27 19.42 0.73
N ILE A 501 9.20 18.74 -0.41
CA ILE A 501 7.98 18.64 -1.22
C ILE A 501 6.85 17.96 -0.42
N LEU A 502 7.15 16.88 0.30
CA LEU A 502 6.17 16.21 1.16
C LEU A 502 5.63 17.14 2.25
N ILE A 503 6.50 17.90 2.92
CA ILE A 503 6.07 18.88 3.94
C ILE A 503 5.17 19.95 3.33
N LEU A 504 5.53 20.49 2.14
CA LEU A 504 4.70 21.44 1.43
C LEU A 504 3.34 20.84 1.04
N LEU A 505 3.31 19.59 0.62
CA LEU A 505 2.07 18.87 0.31
C LEU A 505 1.18 18.71 1.56
N ILE A 506 1.78 18.36 2.71
CA ILE A 506 1.06 18.25 4.00
C ILE A 506 0.49 19.62 4.40
N ILE A 507 1.30 20.68 4.36
CA ILE A 507 0.85 22.03 4.69
C ILE A 507 -0.28 22.46 3.74
N GLY A 508 -0.12 22.25 2.44
CA GLY A 508 -1.16 22.53 1.43
C GLY A 508 -2.45 21.76 1.69
N SER A 509 -2.35 20.48 2.07
CA SER A 509 -3.51 19.66 2.41
C SER A 509 -4.25 20.16 3.67
N TRP A 510 -3.51 20.61 4.69
CA TRP A 510 -4.08 21.18 5.90
C TRP A 510 -4.74 22.53 5.64
N CYS A 511 -4.09 23.40 4.86
CA CYS A 511 -4.70 24.66 4.42
C CYS A 511 -6.00 24.39 3.64
N GLY A 512 -5.99 23.43 2.72
CA GLY A 512 -7.19 23.00 1.99
C GLY A 512 -8.29 22.48 2.91
N TYR A 513 -7.93 21.66 3.90
CA TYR A 513 -8.88 21.14 4.89
C TYR A 513 -9.55 22.26 5.70
N PHE A 514 -8.76 23.17 6.28
CA PHE A 514 -9.29 24.30 7.06
C PHE A 514 -10.08 25.29 6.20
N TRP A 515 -9.65 25.52 4.96
CA TRP A 515 -10.44 26.29 4.01
C TRP A 515 -11.79 25.64 3.72
N GLY A 516 -11.82 24.33 3.52
CA GLY A 516 -13.05 23.55 3.35
C GLY A 516 -13.97 23.66 4.55
N VAL A 517 -13.42 23.56 5.78
CA VAL A 517 -14.19 23.74 7.04
C VAL A 517 -14.79 25.15 7.10
N ALA A 518 -14.01 26.19 6.80
CA ALA A 518 -14.48 27.57 6.85
C ALA A 518 -15.56 27.88 5.81
N THR A 519 -15.48 27.27 4.61
CA THR A 519 -16.42 27.55 3.50
C THR A 519 -17.57 26.53 3.40
N GLY A 520 -17.44 25.34 3.97
CA GLY A 520 -18.46 24.27 3.92
C GLY A 520 -19.58 24.41 4.95
N ASN A 521 -19.38 25.22 6.00
CA ASN A 521 -20.39 25.44 7.07
C ASN A 521 -21.27 26.69 6.87
N ASN A 522 -21.11 27.40 5.77
CA ASN A 522 -21.74 28.70 5.53
C ASN A 522 -23.01 28.62 4.64
N ASP A 523 -23.51 27.42 4.32
CA ASP A 523 -24.74 27.25 3.54
C ASP A 523 -25.83 26.63 4.38
#